data_0286b8c26ad92205187ec2db28f1e889
#
_entry.id   0286b8c26ad92205187ec2db28f1e889
#
_cell.length_a   1.000
_cell.length_b   1.000
_cell.length_c   1.000
_cell.angle_alpha   90.00
_cell.angle_beta   90.00
_cell.angle_gamma   90.00
#
_symmetry.space_group_name_H-M   'P 1'
#
loop_
_entity.id
_entity.type
_entity.pdbx_description
1 polymer ?
#
loop_
_entity_poly.entity_id
_entity_poly.type
_entity_poly.pdbx_seq_one_letter_code
_entity_poly.pdbx_strand_id
1 'polypeptide(L)'
;FEAKVRSTVLPGSGLSSSAAFEVLIGRILNGLFAGGAVSAIEIAQIGQYAENVYYGKPSGLMDQMASSVGGLVYIDFADPKNPIVEKVDYDFAHSGYTLCTIDSGADHADLTDEYAAMPVEMKAVAAFFGKEVLHDVDEAAFYRHVAEVRKVTGDRAVLRAIHFFNENRRVKSQVRALKDGD
;
A
#
# COMPACT_ATOMS: atom_id res chain seq x y z
N PHE A 1 -26.21 -8.55 14.31
CA PHE A 1 -26.53 -7.11 14.37
C PHE A 1 -26.98 -6.61 13.00
N GLU A 2 -27.71 -5.50 12.98
CA GLU A 2 -28.11 -4.80 11.75
C GLU A 2 -27.35 -3.48 11.70
N ALA A 3 -26.82 -3.12 10.52
CA ALA A 3 -26.07 -1.88 10.35
C ALA A 3 -26.53 -1.14 9.08
N LYS A 4 -26.70 0.18 9.19
CA LYS A 4 -26.90 1.07 8.06
C LYS A 4 -25.64 1.87 7.82
N VAL A 5 -25.01 1.68 6.68
CA VAL A 5 -23.75 2.34 6.33
C VAL A 5 -24.01 3.51 5.37
N ARG A 6 -23.33 4.63 5.62
CA ARG A 6 -23.22 5.77 4.71
C ARG A 6 -21.73 6.05 4.48
N SER A 7 -21.36 6.38 3.26
CA SER A 7 -19.97 6.72 2.92
C SER A 7 -19.93 7.96 2.03
N THR A 8 -18.92 8.79 2.25
CA THR A 8 -18.49 9.87 1.35
C THR A 8 -17.30 9.45 0.50
N VAL A 9 -16.72 8.28 0.76
CA VAL A 9 -15.69 7.66 -0.09
C VAL A 9 -16.41 6.96 -1.23
N LEU A 10 -16.39 7.56 -2.40
CA LEU A 10 -17.09 7.06 -3.57
C LEU A 10 -16.44 5.77 -4.09
N PRO A 11 -17.26 4.73 -4.44
CA PRO A 11 -16.73 3.57 -5.14
C PRO A 11 -16.09 3.96 -6.47
N GLY A 12 -14.97 3.32 -6.84
CA GLY A 12 -14.25 3.61 -8.08
C GLY A 12 -13.44 4.91 -8.09
N SER A 13 -13.45 5.69 -7.02
CA SER A 13 -12.74 6.98 -6.95
C SER A 13 -11.22 6.87 -6.73
N GLY A 14 -10.68 5.64 -6.61
CA GLY A 14 -9.26 5.45 -6.24
C GLY A 14 -8.93 5.76 -4.77
N LEU A 15 -9.94 6.05 -3.95
CA LEU A 15 -9.77 6.35 -2.52
C LEU A 15 -10.00 5.13 -1.61
N SER A 16 -9.91 3.94 -2.16
CA SER A 16 -9.96 2.66 -1.42
C SER A 16 -11.23 2.46 -0.59
N SER A 17 -12.40 2.65 -1.24
CA SER A 17 -13.71 2.46 -0.58
C SER A 17 -13.92 1.04 -0.05
N SER A 18 -13.35 0.00 -0.68
CA SER A 18 -13.40 -1.37 -0.20
C SER A 18 -12.67 -1.53 1.13
N ALA A 19 -11.43 -1.09 1.20
CA ALA A 19 -10.61 -1.15 2.42
C ALA A 19 -11.26 -0.35 3.57
N ALA A 20 -11.81 0.83 3.27
CA ALA A 20 -12.53 1.63 4.27
C ALA A 20 -13.75 0.87 4.84
N PHE A 21 -14.50 0.16 3.99
CA PHE A 21 -15.65 -0.65 4.41
C PHE A 21 -15.21 -1.87 5.23
N GLU A 22 -14.20 -2.60 4.78
CA GLU A 22 -13.64 -3.77 5.48
C GLU A 22 -13.17 -3.40 6.90
N VAL A 23 -12.41 -2.32 6.99
CA VAL A 23 -11.92 -1.80 8.27
C VAL A 23 -13.07 -1.35 9.18
N LEU A 24 -14.11 -0.69 8.64
CA LEU A 24 -15.29 -0.32 9.40
C LEU A 24 -15.98 -1.54 10.01
N ILE A 25 -16.21 -2.58 9.21
CA ILE A 25 -16.81 -3.84 9.70
C ILE A 25 -15.91 -4.49 10.75
N GLY A 26 -14.60 -4.57 10.50
CA GLY A 26 -13.63 -5.09 11.47
C GLY A 26 -13.66 -4.34 12.81
N ARG A 27 -13.74 -3.01 12.76
CA ARG A 27 -13.87 -2.17 13.97
C ARG A 27 -15.17 -2.42 14.73
N ILE A 28 -16.31 -2.55 14.04
CA ILE A 28 -17.60 -2.85 14.65
C ILE A 28 -17.55 -4.22 15.35
N LEU A 29 -17.05 -5.24 14.64
CA LEU A 29 -16.95 -6.60 15.20
C LEU A 29 -16.00 -6.65 16.39
N ASN A 30 -14.86 -5.95 16.30
CA ASN A 30 -13.92 -5.84 17.42
C ASN A 30 -14.59 -5.23 18.67
N GLY A 31 -15.34 -4.14 18.48
CA GLY A 31 -16.06 -3.51 19.61
C GLY A 31 -17.15 -4.37 20.20
N LEU A 32 -17.95 -5.04 19.34
CA LEU A 32 -19.10 -5.83 19.80
C LEU A 32 -18.72 -7.19 20.39
N PHE A 33 -17.69 -7.86 19.87
CA PHE A 33 -17.43 -9.26 20.16
C PHE A 33 -16.04 -9.53 20.76
N ALA A 34 -15.09 -8.61 20.60
CA ALA A 34 -13.74 -8.77 21.10
C ALA A 34 -13.34 -7.69 22.15
N GLY A 35 -14.29 -6.87 22.59
CA GLY A 35 -14.03 -5.84 23.60
C GLY A 35 -12.98 -4.81 23.21
N GLY A 36 -12.71 -4.64 21.92
CA GLY A 36 -11.68 -3.72 21.41
C GLY A 36 -10.25 -4.28 21.48
N ALA A 37 -10.06 -5.57 21.76
CA ALA A 37 -8.75 -6.17 21.97
C ALA A 37 -7.90 -6.30 20.68
N VAL A 38 -8.53 -6.31 19.50
CA VAL A 38 -7.82 -6.43 18.23
C VAL A 38 -7.23 -5.08 17.82
N SER A 39 -5.94 -5.05 17.56
CA SER A 39 -5.21 -3.82 17.17
C SER A 39 -5.61 -3.31 15.80
N ALA A 40 -5.27 -2.03 15.50
CA ALA A 40 -5.50 -1.44 14.20
C ALA A 40 -4.77 -2.18 13.07
N ILE A 41 -3.56 -2.66 13.35
CA ILE A 41 -2.74 -3.42 12.39
C ILE A 41 -3.41 -4.76 12.08
N GLU A 42 -3.83 -5.50 13.12
CA GLU A 42 -4.53 -6.78 12.93
C GLU A 42 -5.84 -6.62 12.18
N ILE A 43 -6.63 -5.58 12.45
CA ILE A 43 -7.86 -5.29 11.70
C ILE A 43 -7.56 -5.08 10.21
N ALA A 44 -6.49 -4.35 9.89
CA ALA A 44 -6.05 -4.15 8.52
C ALA A 44 -5.65 -5.48 7.84
N GLN A 45 -4.89 -6.32 8.54
CA GLN A 45 -4.48 -7.64 8.05
C GLN A 45 -5.66 -8.58 7.84
N ILE A 46 -6.65 -8.54 8.74
CA ILE A 46 -7.90 -9.32 8.61
C ILE A 46 -8.69 -8.85 7.38
N GLY A 47 -8.80 -7.54 7.14
CA GLY A 47 -9.46 -6.98 5.94
C GLY A 47 -8.78 -7.45 4.66
N GLN A 48 -7.46 -7.31 4.57
CA GLN A 48 -6.70 -7.82 3.41
C GLN A 48 -6.88 -9.33 3.20
N TYR A 49 -6.85 -10.11 4.27
CA TYR A 49 -7.08 -11.56 4.18
C TYR A 49 -8.49 -11.86 3.63
N ALA A 50 -9.50 -11.14 4.08
CA ALA A 50 -10.86 -11.30 3.58
C ALA A 50 -10.93 -10.96 2.08
N GLU A 51 -10.34 -9.86 1.64
CA GLU A 51 -10.32 -9.46 0.23
C GLU A 51 -9.58 -10.49 -0.65
N ASN A 52 -8.40 -10.93 -0.21
CA ASN A 52 -7.57 -11.84 -1.01
C ASN A 52 -8.09 -13.28 -1.04
N VAL A 53 -8.61 -13.80 0.09
CA VAL A 53 -8.97 -15.22 0.23
C VAL A 53 -10.45 -15.46 -0.07
N TYR A 54 -11.36 -14.62 0.43
CA TYR A 54 -12.79 -14.83 0.23
C TYR A 54 -13.31 -14.20 -1.05
N TYR A 55 -12.83 -13.02 -1.41
CA TYR A 55 -13.22 -12.36 -2.66
C TYR A 55 -12.30 -12.71 -3.83
N GLY A 56 -11.13 -13.29 -3.56
CA GLY A 56 -10.16 -13.67 -4.60
C GLY A 56 -9.52 -12.49 -5.33
N LYS A 57 -9.60 -11.28 -4.76
CA LYS A 57 -9.02 -10.08 -5.34
C LYS A 57 -7.64 -9.85 -4.74
N PRO A 58 -6.55 -9.94 -5.53
CA PRO A 58 -5.20 -9.71 -5.02
C PRO A 58 -5.03 -8.23 -4.68
N SER A 59 -4.94 -7.91 -3.40
CA SER A 59 -4.70 -6.56 -2.90
C SER A 59 -3.48 -6.52 -1.98
N GLY A 60 -2.78 -5.37 -1.98
CA GLY A 60 -1.77 -5.04 -0.97
C GLY A 60 -2.42 -4.72 0.38
N LEU A 61 -1.59 -4.46 1.39
CA LEU A 61 -2.05 -4.14 2.76
C LEU A 61 -2.13 -2.63 3.03
N MET A 62 -1.66 -1.79 2.10
CA MET A 62 -1.49 -0.36 2.34
C MET A 62 -2.82 0.35 2.65
N ASP A 63 -3.85 0.07 1.88
CA ASP A 63 -5.13 0.77 1.96
C ASP A 63 -5.88 0.43 3.26
N GLN A 64 -5.91 -0.84 3.63
CA GLN A 64 -6.48 -1.30 4.90
C GLN A 64 -5.69 -0.72 6.09
N MET A 65 -4.35 -0.66 5.98
CA MET A 65 -3.50 -0.11 7.04
C MET A 65 -3.74 1.38 7.23
N ALA A 66 -3.74 2.15 6.14
CA ALA A 66 -4.01 3.58 6.17
C ALA A 66 -5.40 3.88 6.74
N SER A 67 -6.43 3.13 6.30
CA SER A 67 -7.80 3.28 6.80
C SER A 67 -7.93 2.90 8.27
N SER A 68 -7.23 1.87 8.73
CA SER A 68 -7.33 1.38 10.11
C SER A 68 -6.56 2.23 11.10
N VAL A 69 -5.37 2.69 10.77
CA VAL A 69 -4.52 3.49 11.66
C VAL A 69 -4.95 4.96 11.66
N GLY A 70 -5.30 5.48 10.48
CA GLY A 70 -5.76 6.87 10.29
C GLY A 70 -4.66 7.91 10.41
N GLY A 71 -4.92 9.09 9.86
CA GLY A 71 -3.97 10.19 9.76
C GLY A 71 -2.91 9.94 8.68
N LEU A 72 -1.78 10.66 8.78
CA LEU A 72 -0.62 10.38 7.95
C LEU A 72 0.20 9.26 8.59
N VAL A 73 0.54 8.25 7.79
CA VAL A 73 1.31 7.11 8.25
C VAL A 73 2.45 6.80 7.30
N TYR A 74 3.60 6.48 7.86
CA TYR A 74 4.68 5.79 7.19
C TYR A 74 4.53 4.30 7.47
N ILE A 75 4.60 3.48 6.42
CA ILE A 75 4.46 2.03 6.55
C ILE A 75 5.65 1.38 5.85
N ASP A 76 6.37 0.51 6.56
CA ASP A 76 7.39 -0.35 5.99
C ASP A 76 6.90 -1.80 5.98
N PHE A 77 6.79 -2.35 4.78
CA PHE A 77 6.35 -3.72 4.53
C PHE A 77 7.50 -4.70 4.28
N ALA A 78 8.71 -4.40 4.76
CA ALA A 78 9.84 -5.33 4.65
C ALA A 78 9.51 -6.70 5.25
N ASP A 79 8.79 -6.73 6.38
CA ASP A 79 8.11 -7.92 6.90
C ASP A 79 6.59 -7.70 6.85
N PRO A 80 5.88 -8.28 5.87
CA PRO A 80 4.43 -8.11 5.75
C PRO A 80 3.63 -8.68 6.93
N LYS A 81 4.20 -9.59 7.71
CA LYS A 81 3.56 -10.15 8.91
C LYS A 81 3.67 -9.20 10.09
N ASN A 82 4.76 -8.44 10.15
CA ASN A 82 5.04 -7.49 11.22
C ASN A 82 5.43 -6.13 10.60
N PRO A 83 4.50 -5.44 9.91
CA PRO A 83 4.80 -4.16 9.28
C PRO A 83 5.14 -3.11 10.34
N ILE A 84 6.13 -2.27 10.03
CA ILE A 84 6.43 -1.11 10.85
C ILE A 84 5.48 0.01 10.42
N VAL A 85 4.70 0.53 11.37
CA VAL A 85 3.74 1.61 11.12
C VAL A 85 4.04 2.77 12.05
N GLU A 86 4.37 3.91 11.48
CA GLU A 86 4.71 5.12 12.21
C GLU A 86 3.75 6.26 11.81
N LYS A 87 3.11 6.89 12.79
CA LYS A 87 2.33 8.11 12.54
C LYS A 87 3.27 9.28 12.26
N VAL A 88 2.96 10.01 11.20
CA VAL A 88 3.64 11.26 10.88
C VAL A 88 2.77 12.39 11.38
N ASP A 89 3.27 13.12 12.38
CA ASP A 89 2.58 14.25 12.98
C ASP A 89 2.77 15.48 12.08
N TYR A 90 1.76 15.72 11.23
CA TYR A 90 1.69 16.88 10.35
C TYR A 90 0.25 17.34 10.19
N ASP A 91 0.00 18.62 10.44
CA ASP A 91 -1.32 19.20 10.34
C ASP A 91 -1.52 19.99 9.04
N PHE A 92 -2.18 19.36 8.08
CA PHE A 92 -2.53 20.00 6.82
C PHE A 92 -3.47 21.21 7.00
N ALA A 93 -4.31 21.22 8.03
CA ALA A 93 -5.26 22.32 8.23
C ALA A 93 -4.57 23.66 8.54
N HIS A 94 -3.39 23.60 9.16
CA HIS A 94 -2.59 24.79 9.51
C HIS A 94 -1.35 24.99 8.62
N SER A 95 -1.12 24.11 7.64
CA SER A 95 0.05 24.18 6.75
C SER A 95 -0.04 25.26 5.67
N GLY A 96 -1.23 25.83 5.43
CA GLY A 96 -1.48 26.72 4.29
C GLY A 96 -1.71 25.99 2.95
N TYR A 97 -1.69 24.65 2.94
CA TYR A 97 -1.93 23.81 1.77
C TYR A 97 -3.24 23.05 1.91
N THR A 98 -3.84 22.69 0.80
CA THR A 98 -5.04 21.86 0.74
C THR A 98 -4.78 20.63 -0.10
N LEU A 99 -5.07 19.45 0.45
CA LEU A 99 -5.05 18.21 -0.31
C LEU A 99 -6.33 18.12 -1.13
N CYS A 100 -6.18 18.03 -2.46
CA CYS A 100 -7.30 17.90 -3.39
C CYS A 100 -7.22 16.57 -4.12
N THR A 101 -8.37 15.91 -4.29
CA THR A 101 -8.53 14.79 -5.21
C THR A 101 -9.32 15.24 -6.43
N ILE A 102 -8.83 14.89 -7.62
CA ILE A 102 -9.47 15.23 -8.88
C ILE A 102 -9.93 13.92 -9.52
N ASP A 103 -11.25 13.82 -9.76
CA ASP A 103 -11.78 12.69 -10.52
C ASP A 103 -11.38 12.83 -11.98
N SER A 104 -10.62 11.84 -12.50
CA SER A 104 -10.21 11.79 -13.90
C SER A 104 -11.29 11.20 -14.82
N GLY A 105 -12.39 10.72 -14.25
CA GLY A 105 -13.45 10.02 -14.98
C GLY A 105 -13.04 8.64 -15.53
N ALA A 106 -11.89 8.10 -15.06
CA ALA A 106 -11.40 6.78 -15.45
C ALA A 106 -11.55 5.79 -14.30
N ASP A 107 -11.95 4.56 -14.61
CA ASP A 107 -11.99 3.43 -13.69
C ASP A 107 -10.79 2.51 -13.97
N HIS A 108 -10.28 1.87 -12.93
CA HIS A 108 -9.21 0.88 -13.00
C HIS A 108 -9.71 -0.57 -12.81
N ALA A 109 -11.00 -0.79 -12.78
CA ALA A 109 -11.59 -2.13 -12.60
C ALA A 109 -11.11 -3.13 -13.69
N ASP A 110 -10.90 -2.65 -14.92
CA ASP A 110 -10.44 -3.45 -16.05
C ASP A 110 -8.92 -3.70 -16.05
N LEU A 111 -8.17 -3.14 -15.08
CA LEU A 111 -6.70 -3.24 -15.01
C LEU A 111 -6.22 -4.28 -14.00
N THR A 112 -7.07 -5.20 -13.56
CA THR A 112 -6.73 -6.22 -12.54
C THR A 112 -5.51 -7.04 -12.94
N ASP A 113 -5.41 -7.45 -14.20
CA ASP A 113 -4.27 -8.23 -14.70
C ASP A 113 -2.95 -7.43 -14.67
N GLU A 114 -3.01 -6.15 -14.97
CA GLU A 114 -1.86 -5.25 -14.90
C GLU A 114 -1.39 -5.05 -13.45
N TYR A 115 -2.32 -4.93 -12.50
CA TYR A 115 -1.99 -4.88 -11.07
C TYR A 115 -1.36 -6.19 -10.60
N ALA A 116 -1.91 -7.34 -10.99
CA ALA A 116 -1.39 -8.65 -10.65
C ALA A 116 0.02 -8.90 -11.25
N ALA A 117 0.31 -8.33 -12.42
CA ALA A 117 1.63 -8.42 -13.05
C ALA A 117 2.73 -7.68 -12.29
N MET A 118 2.41 -6.62 -11.54
CA MET A 118 3.41 -5.82 -10.83
C MET A 118 4.31 -6.63 -9.89
N PRO A 119 3.78 -7.38 -8.91
CA PRO A 119 4.61 -8.16 -8.02
C PRO A 119 5.34 -9.30 -8.74
N VAL A 120 4.77 -9.87 -9.77
CA VAL A 120 5.41 -10.94 -10.57
C VAL A 120 6.67 -10.41 -11.27
N GLU A 121 6.57 -9.25 -11.91
CA GLU A 121 7.69 -8.61 -12.60
C GLU A 121 8.78 -8.16 -11.63
N MET A 122 8.40 -7.60 -10.48
CA MET A 122 9.35 -7.20 -9.44
C MET A 122 10.09 -8.41 -8.86
N LYS A 123 9.40 -9.53 -8.62
CA LYS A 123 10.00 -10.79 -8.18
C LYS A 123 10.92 -11.41 -9.23
N ALA A 124 10.61 -11.27 -10.52
CA ALA A 124 11.48 -11.74 -11.59
C ALA A 124 12.84 -11.01 -11.56
N VAL A 125 12.83 -9.69 -11.31
CA VAL A 125 14.07 -8.93 -11.13
C VAL A 125 14.81 -9.38 -9.87
N ALA A 126 14.13 -9.56 -8.75
CA ALA A 126 14.75 -10.03 -7.51
C ALA A 126 15.40 -11.41 -7.68
N ALA A 127 14.73 -12.33 -8.38
CA ALA A 127 15.20 -13.68 -8.67
C ALA A 127 16.50 -13.69 -9.50
N PHE A 128 16.71 -12.72 -10.40
CA PHE A 128 17.98 -12.57 -11.12
C PHE A 128 19.17 -12.40 -10.15
N PHE A 129 18.95 -11.78 -8.99
CA PHE A 129 19.94 -11.62 -7.94
C PHE A 129 19.89 -12.70 -6.85
N GLY A 130 19.13 -13.80 -7.07
CA GLY A 130 18.94 -14.86 -6.08
C GLY A 130 18.16 -14.41 -4.84
N LYS A 131 17.27 -13.42 -4.98
CA LYS A 131 16.44 -12.86 -3.92
C LYS A 131 14.96 -13.15 -4.19
N GLU A 132 14.15 -13.16 -3.13
CA GLU A 132 12.70 -13.35 -3.23
C GLU A 132 11.97 -12.04 -3.53
N VAL A 133 12.47 -10.93 -3.00
CA VAL A 133 11.87 -9.60 -3.12
C VAL A 133 12.93 -8.53 -3.42
N LEU A 134 12.52 -7.43 -4.07
CA LEU A 134 13.41 -6.32 -4.42
C LEU A 134 14.01 -5.62 -3.20
N HIS A 135 13.35 -5.68 -2.05
CA HIS A 135 13.88 -5.12 -0.81
C HIS A 135 15.28 -5.68 -0.48
N ASP A 136 15.54 -6.95 -0.77
CA ASP A 136 16.79 -7.64 -0.45
C ASP A 136 17.86 -7.49 -1.54
N VAL A 137 17.54 -6.81 -2.63
CA VAL A 137 18.48 -6.56 -3.72
C VAL A 137 19.25 -5.27 -3.45
N ASP A 138 20.60 -5.36 -3.53
CA ASP A 138 21.45 -4.18 -3.49
C ASP A 138 21.18 -3.30 -4.73
N GLU A 139 20.72 -2.07 -4.49
CA GLU A 139 20.36 -1.13 -5.55
C GLU A 139 21.56 -0.82 -6.48
N ALA A 140 22.75 -0.70 -5.93
CA ALA A 140 23.95 -0.45 -6.74
C ALA A 140 24.30 -1.64 -7.62
N ALA A 141 24.11 -2.87 -7.13
CA ALA A 141 24.26 -4.07 -7.94
C ALA A 141 23.22 -4.14 -9.06
N PHE A 142 21.97 -3.77 -8.78
CA PHE A 142 20.94 -3.70 -9.80
C PHE A 142 21.33 -2.74 -10.95
N TYR A 143 21.75 -1.53 -10.63
CA TYR A 143 22.15 -0.57 -11.68
C TYR A 143 23.39 -1.00 -12.45
N ARG A 144 24.34 -1.68 -11.83
CA ARG A 144 25.52 -2.23 -12.54
C ARG A 144 25.16 -3.31 -13.56
N HIS A 145 24.09 -4.09 -13.30
CA HIS A 145 23.68 -5.22 -14.12
C HIS A 145 22.36 -4.97 -14.87
N VAL A 146 21.93 -3.71 -14.98
CA VAL A 146 20.62 -3.36 -15.55
C VAL A 146 20.44 -3.89 -17.00
N ALA A 147 21.52 -3.92 -17.78
CA ALA A 147 21.49 -4.40 -19.16
C ALA A 147 21.25 -5.93 -19.22
N GLU A 148 21.85 -6.68 -18.33
CA GLU A 148 21.69 -8.14 -18.19
C GLU A 148 20.30 -8.49 -17.66
N VAL A 149 19.88 -7.80 -16.61
CA VAL A 149 18.52 -7.93 -16.02
C VAL A 149 17.46 -7.70 -17.10
N ARG A 150 17.62 -6.61 -17.89
CA ARG A 150 16.71 -6.27 -18.98
C ARG A 150 16.57 -7.36 -20.03
N LYS A 151 17.67 -8.04 -20.38
CA LYS A 151 17.66 -9.15 -21.36
C LYS A 151 16.86 -10.34 -20.85
N VAL A 152 16.85 -10.59 -19.54
CA VAL A 152 16.18 -11.73 -18.91
C VAL A 152 14.74 -11.42 -18.56
N THR A 153 14.45 -10.24 -17.99
CA THR A 153 13.15 -9.91 -17.39
C THR A 153 12.31 -8.95 -18.25
N GLY A 154 12.93 -8.31 -19.25
CA GLY A 154 12.27 -7.31 -20.11
C GLY A 154 12.24 -5.90 -19.53
N ASP A 155 11.86 -4.95 -20.37
CA ASP A 155 11.89 -3.52 -20.07
C ASP A 155 10.95 -3.14 -18.95
N ARG A 156 9.74 -3.69 -18.94
CA ARG A 156 8.70 -3.33 -17.97
C ARG A 156 9.11 -3.73 -16.55
N ALA A 157 9.66 -4.93 -16.37
CA ALA A 157 10.15 -5.39 -15.07
C ALA A 157 11.29 -4.50 -14.54
N VAL A 158 12.21 -4.10 -15.42
CA VAL A 158 13.31 -3.18 -15.07
C VAL A 158 12.77 -1.81 -14.64
N LEU A 159 11.80 -1.26 -15.39
CA LEU A 159 11.19 0.04 -15.04
C LEU A 159 10.45 -0.03 -13.69
N ARG A 160 9.78 -1.14 -13.38
CA ARG A 160 9.16 -1.35 -12.06
C ARG A 160 10.19 -1.42 -10.94
N ALA A 161 11.32 -2.07 -11.16
CA ALA A 161 12.40 -2.10 -10.16
C ALA A 161 13.01 -0.71 -9.92
N ILE A 162 13.26 0.06 -10.99
CA ILE A 162 13.72 1.45 -10.89
C ILE A 162 12.69 2.28 -10.10
N HIS A 163 11.40 2.14 -10.40
CA HIS A 163 10.33 2.81 -9.68
C HIS A 163 10.36 2.43 -8.19
N PHE A 164 10.44 1.15 -7.85
CA PHE A 164 10.52 0.66 -6.48
C PHE A 164 11.65 1.32 -5.68
N PHE A 165 12.88 1.33 -6.20
CA PHE A 165 14.01 1.95 -5.51
C PHE A 165 13.83 3.45 -5.34
N ASN A 166 13.34 4.13 -6.39
CA ASN A 166 13.10 5.57 -6.34
C ASN A 166 12.01 5.94 -5.33
N GLU A 167 10.89 5.19 -5.30
CA GLU A 167 9.78 5.46 -4.37
C GLU A 167 10.21 5.23 -2.91
N ASN A 168 10.94 4.17 -2.63
CA ASN A 168 11.45 3.94 -1.27
C ASN A 168 12.32 5.10 -0.75
N ARG A 169 13.14 5.71 -1.62
CA ARG A 169 13.90 6.91 -1.25
C ARG A 169 13.00 8.12 -1.08
N ARG A 170 12.06 8.30 -1.99
CA ARG A 170 11.13 9.45 -1.98
C ARG A 170 10.27 9.44 -0.72
N VAL A 171 9.69 8.30 -0.35
CA VAL A 171 8.89 8.16 0.87
C VAL A 171 9.68 8.58 2.11
N LYS A 172 10.92 8.09 2.25
CA LYS A 172 11.79 8.48 3.39
C LYS A 172 12.11 9.97 3.41
N SER A 173 12.32 10.58 2.24
CA SER A 173 12.55 12.03 2.12
C SER A 173 11.30 12.83 2.47
N GLN A 174 10.13 12.41 2.00
CA GLN A 174 8.86 13.06 2.32
C GLN A 174 8.53 12.99 3.81
N VAL A 175 8.71 11.83 4.45
CA VAL A 175 8.50 11.67 5.90
C VAL A 175 9.40 12.63 6.68
N ARG A 176 10.67 12.77 6.26
CA ARG A 176 11.60 13.71 6.90
C ARG A 176 11.14 15.16 6.71
N ALA A 177 10.84 15.58 5.47
CA ALA A 177 10.36 16.92 5.18
C ALA A 177 9.11 17.28 6.01
N LEU A 178 8.12 16.38 6.05
CA LEU A 178 6.91 16.60 6.86
C LEU A 178 7.22 16.75 8.37
N LYS A 179 8.16 15.94 8.91
CA LYS A 179 8.58 16.06 10.32
C LYS A 179 9.34 17.34 10.62
N ASP A 180 10.11 17.81 9.65
CA ASP A 180 10.92 19.03 9.76
C ASP A 180 10.11 20.31 9.44
N GLY A 181 8.88 20.16 8.95
CA GLY A 181 7.99 21.27 8.58
C GLY A 181 8.37 21.95 7.27
N ASP A 182 9.05 21.22 6.35
CA ASP A 182 9.54 21.70 5.04
C ASP A 182 8.65 21.19 3.89
#